data_58f120fec72032d042d64ccabbaa6961
#
_entry.id   58f120fec72032d042d64ccabbaa6961
#
_cell.length_a   1.000
_cell.length_b   1.000
_cell.length_c   1.000
_cell.angle_alpha   90.00
_cell.angle_beta   90.00
_cell.angle_gamma   90.00
#
_symmetry.space_group_name_H-M   'P 1'
#
loop_
_entity.id
_entity.type
_entity.pdbx_description
1 polymer ?
#
loop_
_entity_poly.entity_id
_entity_poly.type
_entity_poly.pdbx_seq_one_letter_code
_entity_poly.pdbx_strand_id
1 'polypeptide(L)'
;MHYELSEDNKRIRDIVRRVASEKVAPRAGEIDAKAEYPQDMFDLLKDLGLFTLPFDEKYGGMNSILSACIAIEEFGRVCYNTAYLLVVQWVPFGAILAGGSKDQKDRYLPGLADGSLRGAFSTTESQSGSDVGGITTRAVKVDGGYQI
;
A
#
# COMPACT_ATOMS: atom_id res chain seq x y z
N MET A 1 -15.36 23.02 -12.91
CA MET A 1 -14.69 21.84 -12.31
C MET A 1 -14.93 21.98 -10.81
N HIS A 2 -15.64 21.02 -10.17
CA HIS A 2 -15.85 21.06 -8.73
C HIS A 2 -14.68 20.34 -8.05
N TYR A 3 -13.96 21.05 -7.20
CA TYR A 3 -12.84 20.50 -6.40
C TYR A 3 -13.26 20.07 -4.99
N GLU A 4 -14.57 20.06 -4.72
CA GLU A 4 -15.08 19.66 -3.41
C GLU A 4 -15.07 18.14 -3.27
N LEU A 5 -14.61 17.68 -2.11
CA LEU A 5 -14.65 16.27 -1.75
C LEU A 5 -16.11 15.84 -1.54
N SER A 6 -16.45 14.61 -1.96
CA SER A 6 -17.70 13.97 -1.61
C SER A 6 -17.82 13.81 -0.09
N GLU A 7 -19.04 13.59 0.42
CA GLU A 7 -19.24 13.37 1.86
C GLU A 7 -18.48 12.14 2.37
N ASP A 8 -18.37 11.08 1.58
CA ASP A 8 -17.62 9.90 1.96
C ASP A 8 -16.11 10.19 2.03
N ASN A 9 -15.56 10.94 1.06
CA ASN A 9 -14.16 11.36 1.10
C ASN A 9 -13.87 12.31 2.27
N LYS A 10 -14.81 13.20 2.63
CA LYS A 10 -14.69 14.04 3.82
C LYS A 10 -14.66 13.19 5.10
N ARG A 11 -15.54 12.19 5.21
CA ARG A 11 -15.56 11.25 6.35
C ARG A 11 -14.24 10.49 6.48
N ILE A 12 -13.72 9.94 5.38
CA ILE A 12 -12.42 9.25 5.38
C ILE A 12 -11.31 10.19 5.82
N ARG A 13 -11.25 11.40 5.25
CA ARG A 13 -10.27 12.41 5.65
C ARG A 13 -10.31 12.68 7.14
N ASP A 14 -11.51 12.92 7.69
CA ASP A 14 -11.68 13.29 9.08
C ASP A 14 -11.33 12.15 10.04
N ILE A 15 -11.66 10.91 9.67
CA ILE A 15 -11.26 9.71 10.42
C ILE A 15 -9.74 9.56 10.39
N VAL A 16 -9.13 9.56 9.19
CA VAL A 16 -7.68 9.36 9.03
C VAL A 16 -6.90 10.48 9.71
N ARG A 17 -7.34 11.74 9.58
CA ARG A 17 -6.74 12.90 10.24
C ARG A 17 -6.72 12.74 11.76
N ARG A 18 -7.83 12.30 12.34
CA ARG A 18 -7.91 12.05 13.78
C ARG A 18 -6.95 10.95 14.20
N VAL A 19 -6.95 9.81 13.52
CA VAL A 19 -6.01 8.70 13.78
C VAL A 19 -4.55 9.14 13.62
N ALA A 20 -4.25 9.89 12.56
CA ALA A 20 -2.92 10.44 12.33
C ALA A 20 -2.45 11.31 13.50
N SER A 21 -3.31 12.20 13.99
CA SER A 21 -2.98 13.09 15.10
C SER A 21 -2.88 12.37 16.45
N GLU A 22 -3.80 11.44 16.75
CA GLU A 22 -3.90 10.80 18.05
C GLU A 22 -2.98 9.58 18.23
N LYS A 23 -2.74 8.82 17.15
CA LYS A 23 -2.02 7.54 17.20
C LYS A 23 -0.66 7.58 16.52
N VAL A 24 -0.53 8.29 15.39
CA VAL A 24 0.69 8.27 14.58
C VAL A 24 1.64 9.39 14.98
N ALA A 25 1.16 10.62 15.14
CA ALA A 25 1.99 11.78 15.46
C ALA A 25 2.86 11.58 16.74
N PRO A 26 2.35 10.99 17.85
CA PRO A 26 3.16 10.73 19.04
C PRO A 26 4.32 9.75 18.80
N ARG A 27 4.21 8.88 17.78
CA ARG A 27 5.20 7.85 17.43
C ARG A 27 6.19 8.29 16.37
N ALA A 28 5.88 9.34 15.60
CA ALA A 28 6.63 9.73 14.40
C ALA A 28 8.12 9.96 14.66
N GLY A 29 8.47 10.70 15.72
CA GLY A 29 9.87 10.98 16.05
C GLY A 29 10.66 9.73 16.45
N GLU A 30 10.05 8.79 17.14
CA GLU A 30 10.70 7.55 17.52
C GLU A 30 10.91 6.61 16.31
N ILE A 31 9.90 6.54 15.42
CA ILE A 31 9.98 5.75 14.18
C ILE A 31 11.15 6.25 13.32
N ASP A 32 11.27 7.57 13.18
CA ASP A 32 12.35 8.18 12.40
C ASP A 32 13.73 7.93 13.05
N ALA A 33 13.84 8.11 14.35
CA ALA A 33 15.11 7.96 15.06
C ALA A 33 15.63 6.52 15.09
N LYS A 34 14.73 5.53 15.23
CA LYS A 34 15.12 4.11 15.30
C LYS A 34 15.42 3.49 13.95
N ALA A 35 14.89 4.04 12.86
CA ALA A 35 15.00 3.46 11.50
C ALA A 35 14.61 1.97 11.43
N GLU A 36 13.68 1.53 12.28
CA GLU A 36 13.15 0.17 12.33
C GLU A 36 11.78 0.10 11.65
N TYR A 37 11.39 -1.10 11.19
CA TYR A 37 10.08 -1.30 10.61
C TYR A 37 8.98 -1.06 11.67
N PRO A 38 8.07 -0.10 11.48
CA PRO A 38 7.08 0.26 12.48
C PRO A 38 5.89 -0.71 12.46
N GLN A 39 6.06 -1.87 13.08
CA GLN A 39 5.05 -2.94 13.11
C GLN A 39 3.73 -2.48 13.69
N ASP A 40 3.77 -1.69 14.75
CA ASP A 40 2.61 -1.11 15.41
C ASP A 40 1.78 -0.21 14.47
N MET A 41 2.44 0.51 13.57
CA MET A 41 1.75 1.30 12.55
C MET A 41 1.15 0.44 11.45
N PHE A 42 1.84 -0.62 11.03
CA PHE A 42 1.27 -1.58 10.08
C PHE A 42 0.00 -2.23 10.64
N ASP A 43 0.04 -2.67 11.90
CA ASP A 43 -1.09 -3.30 12.56
C ASP A 43 -2.26 -2.30 12.72
N LEU A 44 -1.97 -1.05 13.06
CA LEU A 44 -2.97 0.02 13.09
C LEU A 44 -3.67 0.22 11.74
N LEU A 45 -2.91 0.30 10.63
CA LEU A 45 -3.46 0.46 9.29
C LEU A 45 -4.29 -0.75 8.86
N LYS A 46 -3.85 -1.95 9.22
CA LYS A 46 -4.56 -3.21 9.03
C LYS A 46 -5.90 -3.22 9.77
N ASP A 47 -5.89 -2.93 11.07
CA ASP A 47 -7.08 -2.94 11.92
C ASP A 47 -8.13 -1.92 11.47
N LEU A 48 -7.69 -0.84 10.85
CA LEU A 48 -8.55 0.18 10.24
C LEU A 48 -9.05 -0.20 8.83
N GLY A 49 -8.60 -1.33 8.26
CA GLY A 49 -8.97 -1.78 6.92
C GLY A 49 -8.44 -0.89 5.79
N LEU A 50 -7.41 -0.09 6.05
CA LEU A 50 -6.96 0.93 5.09
C LEU A 50 -6.23 0.34 3.87
N PHE A 51 -5.75 -0.89 3.96
CA PHE A 51 -5.10 -1.55 2.82
C PHE A 51 -6.06 -1.87 1.67
N THR A 52 -7.37 -1.84 1.91
CA THR A 52 -8.37 -2.14 0.88
C THR A 52 -8.86 -0.92 0.10
N LEU A 53 -8.62 0.32 0.59
CA LEU A 53 -9.22 1.55 0.07
C LEU A 53 -9.24 1.70 -1.46
N PRO A 54 -8.13 1.46 -2.21
CA PRO A 54 -8.11 1.67 -3.66
C PRO A 54 -8.76 0.53 -4.44
N PHE A 55 -9.10 -0.60 -3.79
CA PHE A 55 -9.50 -1.82 -4.45
C PHE A 55 -11.01 -2.03 -4.43
N ASP A 56 -11.44 -2.99 -5.25
CA ASP A 56 -12.83 -3.38 -5.46
C ASP A 56 -13.49 -3.87 -4.17
N GLU A 57 -14.81 -3.71 -4.06
CA GLU A 57 -15.63 -4.16 -2.93
C GLU A 57 -15.47 -5.64 -2.60
N LYS A 58 -15.21 -6.49 -3.60
CA LYS A 58 -14.91 -7.93 -3.39
C LYS A 58 -13.69 -8.20 -2.52
N TYR A 59 -12.79 -7.20 -2.36
CA TYR A 59 -11.64 -7.23 -1.46
C TYR A 59 -11.87 -6.39 -0.20
N GLY A 60 -13.11 -5.94 0.05
CA GLY A 60 -13.45 -5.04 1.15
C GLY A 60 -13.09 -3.59 0.92
N GLY A 61 -12.79 -3.20 -0.32
CA GLY A 61 -12.37 -1.86 -0.69
C GLY A 61 -13.52 -0.92 -1.07
N MET A 62 -13.18 0.30 -1.39
CA MET A 62 -14.10 1.36 -1.82
C MET A 62 -13.96 1.70 -3.31
N ASN A 63 -13.06 1.01 -4.02
CA ASN A 63 -12.69 1.31 -5.40
C ASN A 63 -12.37 2.81 -5.60
N SER A 64 -11.69 3.43 -4.63
CA SER A 64 -11.47 4.87 -4.60
C SER A 64 -9.99 5.22 -4.44
N ILE A 65 -9.35 5.52 -5.55
CA ILE A 65 -7.98 6.07 -5.54
C ILE A 65 -7.93 7.42 -4.80
N LEU A 66 -8.98 8.23 -4.89
CA LEU A 66 -9.03 9.51 -4.17
C LEU A 66 -9.02 9.30 -2.65
N SER A 67 -9.79 8.33 -2.14
CA SER A 67 -9.76 7.97 -0.71
C SER A 67 -8.38 7.48 -0.28
N ALA A 68 -7.71 6.70 -1.12
CA ALA A 68 -6.35 6.24 -0.88
C ALA A 68 -5.35 7.42 -0.82
N CYS A 69 -5.43 8.37 -1.77
CA CYS A 69 -4.61 9.59 -1.77
C CYS A 69 -4.85 10.44 -0.51
N ILE A 70 -6.11 10.60 -0.08
CA ILE A 70 -6.46 11.32 1.14
C ILE A 70 -5.81 10.65 2.37
N ALA A 71 -5.86 9.32 2.45
CA ALA A 71 -5.24 8.60 3.56
C ALA A 71 -3.71 8.79 3.59
N ILE A 72 -3.05 8.70 2.42
CA ILE A 72 -1.61 8.96 2.31
C ILE A 72 -1.28 10.40 2.74
N GLU A 73 -2.05 11.39 2.26
CA GLU A 73 -1.83 12.80 2.59
C GLU A 73 -1.92 13.06 4.09
N GLU A 74 -2.99 12.58 4.74
CA GLU A 74 -3.22 12.83 6.16
C GLU A 74 -2.19 12.12 7.06
N PHE A 75 -1.80 10.89 6.76
CA PHE A 75 -0.70 10.23 7.49
C PHE A 75 0.66 10.85 7.17
N GLY A 76 0.92 11.19 5.89
CA GLY A 76 2.18 11.77 5.45
C GLY A 76 2.49 13.13 6.09
N ARG A 77 1.47 13.89 6.46
CA ARG A 77 1.60 15.15 7.19
C ARG A 77 2.25 14.99 8.56
N VAL A 78 2.12 13.83 9.20
CA VAL A 78 2.63 13.56 10.54
C VAL A 78 3.76 12.53 10.56
N CYS A 79 3.71 11.52 9.70
CA CYS A 79 4.71 10.47 9.61
C CYS A 79 4.76 9.86 8.20
N TYR A 80 5.80 10.21 7.43
CA TYR A 80 6.02 9.67 6.09
C TYR A 80 6.09 8.14 6.10
N ASN A 81 6.82 7.56 7.04
CA ASN A 81 7.02 6.10 7.13
C ASN A 81 5.68 5.37 7.27
N THR A 82 4.76 5.88 8.09
CA THR A 82 3.41 5.29 8.24
C THR A 82 2.60 5.41 6.95
N ALA A 83 2.61 6.56 6.29
CA ALA A 83 1.93 6.73 5.00
C ALA A 83 2.51 5.79 3.93
N TYR A 84 3.83 5.60 3.93
CA TYR A 84 4.50 4.75 2.97
C TYR A 84 4.16 3.26 3.12
N LEU A 85 3.77 2.79 4.32
CA LEU A 85 3.27 1.42 4.51
C LEU A 85 2.04 1.12 3.64
N LEU A 86 1.16 2.10 3.43
CA LEU A 86 0.02 1.96 2.51
C LEU A 86 0.50 1.75 1.08
N VAL A 87 1.44 2.58 0.62
CA VAL A 87 1.97 2.52 -0.76
C VAL A 87 2.63 1.18 -1.03
N VAL A 88 3.52 0.72 -0.13
CA VAL A 88 4.25 -0.55 -0.33
C VAL A 88 3.34 -1.76 -0.28
N GLN A 89 2.17 -1.67 0.36
CA GLN A 89 1.17 -2.74 0.34
C GLN A 89 0.33 -2.70 -0.94
N TRP A 90 -0.01 -1.51 -1.45
CA TRP A 90 -0.86 -1.37 -2.63
C TRP A 90 -0.16 -1.66 -3.95
N VAL A 91 1.14 -1.36 -4.08
CA VAL A 91 1.89 -1.59 -5.32
C VAL A 91 1.94 -3.07 -5.71
N PRO A 92 2.37 -4.02 -4.85
CA PRO A 92 2.35 -5.44 -5.20
C PRO A 92 0.94 -5.99 -5.38
N PHE A 93 -0.05 -5.50 -4.63
CA PHE A 93 -1.46 -5.84 -4.87
C PHE A 93 -1.87 -5.46 -6.30
N GLY A 94 -1.62 -4.22 -6.71
CA GLY A 94 -1.93 -3.73 -8.06
C GLY A 94 -1.21 -4.52 -9.15
N ALA A 95 0.06 -4.85 -8.94
CA ALA A 95 0.84 -5.66 -9.89
C ALA A 95 0.25 -7.06 -10.08
N ILE A 96 -0.13 -7.75 -9.00
CA ILE A 96 -0.77 -9.07 -9.07
C ILE A 96 -2.17 -8.95 -9.67
N LEU A 97 -2.93 -7.91 -9.32
CA LEU A 97 -4.26 -7.67 -9.87
C LEU A 97 -4.21 -7.47 -11.39
N ALA A 98 -3.21 -6.75 -11.90
CA ALA A 98 -3.06 -6.48 -13.32
C ALA A 98 -2.52 -7.69 -14.10
N GLY A 99 -1.44 -8.31 -13.63
CA GLY A 99 -0.66 -9.30 -14.38
C GLY A 99 -0.76 -10.74 -13.89
N GLY A 100 -1.32 -10.99 -12.71
CA GLY A 100 -1.39 -12.32 -12.13
C GLY A 100 -2.39 -13.25 -12.82
N SER A 101 -2.11 -14.56 -12.82
CA SER A 101 -3.09 -15.58 -13.19
C SER A 101 -4.25 -15.60 -12.19
N LYS A 102 -5.34 -16.30 -12.57
CA LYS A 102 -6.49 -16.47 -11.65
C LYS A 102 -6.05 -17.07 -10.32
N ASP A 103 -5.26 -18.14 -10.36
CA ASP A 103 -4.78 -18.84 -9.15
C ASP A 103 -3.89 -17.94 -8.28
N GLN A 104 -3.03 -17.13 -8.90
CA GLN A 104 -2.22 -16.16 -8.17
C GLN A 104 -3.09 -15.09 -7.51
N LYS A 105 -4.08 -14.56 -8.22
CA LYS A 105 -5.04 -13.58 -7.67
C LYS A 105 -5.82 -14.15 -6.49
N ASP A 106 -6.39 -15.34 -6.65
CA ASP A 106 -7.17 -16.01 -5.61
C ASP A 106 -6.31 -16.34 -4.37
N ARG A 107 -5.04 -16.65 -4.58
CA ARG A 107 -4.11 -17.01 -3.50
C ARG A 107 -3.58 -15.80 -2.72
N TYR A 108 -3.23 -14.71 -3.38
CA TYR A 108 -2.46 -13.62 -2.77
C TYR A 108 -3.27 -12.36 -2.47
N LEU A 109 -4.25 -12.00 -3.33
CA LEU A 109 -4.93 -10.72 -3.18
C LEU A 109 -5.74 -10.61 -1.89
N PRO A 110 -6.46 -11.64 -1.40
CA PRO A 110 -7.17 -11.55 -0.14
C PRO A 110 -6.24 -11.21 1.04
N GLY A 111 -5.12 -11.93 1.14
CA GLY A 111 -4.17 -11.71 2.23
C GLY A 111 -3.42 -10.37 2.14
N LEU A 112 -3.18 -9.84 0.94
CA LEU A 112 -2.65 -8.50 0.76
C LEU A 112 -3.68 -7.42 1.12
N ALA A 113 -4.95 -7.66 0.83
CA ALA A 113 -6.03 -6.74 1.14
C ALA A 113 -6.28 -6.63 2.65
N ASP A 114 -6.34 -7.75 3.35
CA ASP A 114 -6.60 -7.77 4.80
C ASP A 114 -5.33 -7.57 5.65
N GLY A 115 -4.16 -7.46 5.03
CA GLY A 115 -2.87 -7.28 5.71
C GLY A 115 -2.34 -8.53 6.43
N SER A 116 -2.89 -9.73 6.17
CA SER A 116 -2.33 -11.00 6.66
C SER A 116 -1.06 -11.40 5.88
N LEU A 117 -0.93 -10.90 4.65
CA LEU A 117 0.29 -10.97 3.85
C LEU A 117 0.86 -9.56 3.65
N ARG A 118 2.18 -9.47 3.67
CA ARG A 118 2.90 -8.27 3.28
C ARG A 118 3.43 -8.41 1.87
N GLY A 119 3.26 -7.35 1.10
CA GLY A 119 3.84 -7.26 -0.23
C GLY A 119 5.18 -6.54 -0.23
N ALA A 120 6.00 -6.85 -1.23
CA ALA A 120 7.19 -6.09 -1.56
C ALA A 120 7.27 -5.93 -3.08
N PHE A 121 7.87 -4.82 -3.51
CA PHE A 121 8.03 -4.52 -4.92
C PHE A 121 9.45 -4.03 -5.19
N SER A 122 10.13 -4.69 -6.14
CA SER A 122 11.48 -4.34 -6.54
C SER A 122 11.54 -4.27 -8.06
N THR A 123 11.86 -3.09 -8.60
CA THR A 123 11.92 -2.85 -10.04
C THR A 123 13.21 -2.19 -10.49
N THR A 124 13.83 -1.40 -9.61
CA THR A 124 15.03 -0.64 -9.97
C THR A 124 16.23 -1.57 -10.08
N GLU A 125 16.91 -1.50 -11.21
CA GLU A 125 18.19 -2.16 -11.47
C GLU A 125 19.30 -1.10 -11.62
N SER A 126 20.55 -1.50 -11.60
CA SER A 126 21.70 -0.56 -11.71
C SER A 126 21.68 0.29 -12.99
N GLN A 127 21.14 -0.26 -14.08
CA GLN A 127 21.01 0.42 -15.38
C GLN A 127 19.60 0.97 -15.67
N SER A 128 18.60 0.63 -14.85
CA SER A 128 17.20 0.93 -15.12
C SER A 128 16.46 1.40 -13.86
N GLY A 129 16.05 2.65 -13.88
CA GLY A 129 15.21 3.26 -12.86
C GLY A 129 13.96 3.84 -13.51
N SER A 130 13.99 5.11 -13.91
CA SER A 130 12.87 5.77 -14.63
C SER A 130 12.61 5.14 -16.00
N ASP A 131 13.62 4.60 -16.66
CA ASP A 131 13.48 3.81 -17.88
C ASP A 131 13.10 2.36 -17.54
N VAL A 132 11.82 2.13 -17.25
CA VAL A 132 11.28 0.79 -16.93
C VAL A 132 11.45 -0.18 -18.12
N GLY A 133 11.53 0.32 -19.36
CA GLY A 133 11.80 -0.49 -20.55
C GLY A 133 13.20 -1.11 -20.58
N GLY A 134 14.14 -0.52 -19.82
CA GLY A 134 15.52 -1.02 -19.69
C GLY A 134 15.73 -2.15 -18.67
N ILE A 135 14.67 -2.65 -18.01
CA ILE A 135 14.76 -3.77 -17.06
C ILE A 135 15.20 -5.03 -17.79
N THR A 136 16.24 -5.70 -17.27
CA THR A 136 16.84 -6.90 -17.84
C THR A 136 16.59 -8.16 -17.04
N THR A 137 16.19 -8.04 -15.77
CA THR A 137 15.84 -9.19 -14.91
C THR A 137 14.74 -10.03 -15.58
N ARG A 138 14.99 -11.32 -15.67
CA ARG A 138 14.10 -12.30 -16.30
C ARG A 138 13.87 -13.48 -15.39
N ALA A 139 12.64 -13.97 -15.36
CA ALA A 139 12.32 -15.25 -14.73
C ALA A 139 12.28 -16.34 -15.80
N VAL A 140 13.26 -17.27 -15.75
CA VAL A 140 13.34 -18.40 -16.66
C VAL A 140 12.77 -19.63 -15.98
N LYS A 141 11.82 -20.31 -16.65
CA LYS A 141 11.23 -21.55 -16.11
C LYS A 141 12.27 -22.67 -16.15
N VAL A 142 12.45 -23.31 -15.00
CA VAL A 142 13.31 -24.47 -14.82
C VAL A 142 12.53 -25.60 -14.17
N ASP A 143 13.12 -26.80 -14.04
CA ASP A 143 12.50 -27.89 -13.32
C ASP A 143 12.31 -27.52 -11.85
N GLY A 144 11.07 -27.64 -11.36
CA GLY A 144 10.70 -27.32 -9.99
C GLY A 144 10.49 -25.83 -9.66
N GLY A 145 10.63 -24.89 -10.63
CA GLY A 145 10.43 -23.47 -10.34
C GLY A 145 10.86 -22.48 -11.40
N TYR A 146 11.45 -21.38 -10.95
CA TYR A 146 12.01 -20.32 -11.79
C TYR A 146 13.38 -19.91 -11.29
N GLN A 147 14.27 -19.61 -12.21
CA GLN A 147 15.54 -18.95 -11.97
C GLN A 147 15.40 -17.47 -12.34
N ILE A 148 15.84 -16.58 -11.44
CA ILE A 148 15.84 -15.12 -11.63
C ILE A 148 17.26 -14.64 -11.73
#